data_4d29b75ed55c8b53af085fc816c2e40e
#
_entry.id   4d29b75ed55c8b53af085fc816c2e40e
#
_cell.length_a   1.000
_cell.length_b   1.000
_cell.length_c   1.000
_cell.angle_alpha   90.00
_cell.angle_beta   90.00
_cell.angle_gamma   90.00
#
_symmetry.space_group_name_H-M   'P 1'
#
loop_
_entity.id
_entity.type
_entity.pdbx_description
1 polymer ?
#
loop_
_entity_poly.entity_id
_entity_poly.type
_entity_poly.pdbx_seq_one_letter_code
_entity_poly.pdbx_strand_id
1 'polypeptide(L)'
;PRARVKGSRLADADTGIAVLYSPELVLRGSAGAHGLDGGGAGIAFKDSGNALVENNEILHCAAGLSANAPLNAEAALTVRNNRFAHNVVGMYFYGEKGGHRIEANRFDNNLTQVAVSAAGVGHANLWRGNAWSDYQGFDRDHDGIGDTPHEIWLYTDRIWMETPRAKFFANSPALELLDLLERLAPFASPALILRDPAPRMAK
;
A
#
# COMPACT_ATOMS: atom_id res chain seq x y z
N PRO A 1 9.40 4.26 25.80
CA PRO A 1 8.02 3.92 26.20
C PRO A 1 7.27 3.46 24.94
N ARG A 2 6.68 2.27 25.03
CA ARG A 2 5.85 1.70 23.95
C ARG A 2 4.48 2.37 23.96
N ALA A 3 4.14 3.09 22.89
CA ALA A 3 2.78 3.56 22.69
C ALA A 3 1.89 2.39 22.20
N ARG A 4 0.64 2.36 22.65
CA ARG A 4 -0.34 1.35 22.19
C ARG A 4 -1.67 2.01 21.89
N VAL A 5 -2.20 1.76 20.72
CA VAL A 5 -3.54 2.16 20.30
C VAL A 5 -4.31 0.89 19.96
N LYS A 6 -5.45 0.69 20.60
CA LYS A 6 -6.27 -0.51 20.41
C LYS A 6 -7.75 -0.16 20.34
N GLY A 7 -8.46 -0.84 19.42
CA GLY A 7 -9.91 -0.82 19.37
C GLY A 7 -10.51 0.57 19.13
N SER A 8 -9.77 1.47 18.52
CA SER A 8 -10.21 2.84 18.26
C SER A 8 -10.99 2.91 16.95
N ARG A 9 -12.05 3.70 16.94
CA ARG A 9 -12.80 4.04 15.72
C ARG A 9 -12.57 5.51 15.41
N LEU A 10 -12.04 5.76 14.23
CA LEU A 10 -11.68 7.10 13.74
C LEU A 10 -12.47 7.35 12.46
N ALA A 11 -13.23 8.41 12.41
CA ALA A 11 -14.03 8.77 11.25
C ALA A 11 -13.96 10.27 11.01
N ASP A 12 -14.14 10.68 9.76
CA ASP A 12 -14.29 12.07 9.34
C ASP A 12 -13.12 12.98 9.77
N ALA A 13 -11.90 12.45 9.63
CA ALA A 13 -10.66 13.18 9.90
C ALA A 13 -9.74 13.17 8.68
N ASP A 14 -9.01 14.26 8.43
CA ASP A 14 -8.02 14.34 7.36
C ASP A 14 -6.92 13.30 7.55
N THR A 15 -6.50 13.08 8.78
CA THR A 15 -5.58 12.02 9.16
C THR A 15 -6.12 11.32 10.40
N GLY A 16 -6.37 10.02 10.28
CA GLY A 16 -6.92 9.24 11.38
C GLY A 16 -5.92 9.10 12.52
N ILE A 17 -4.72 8.58 12.25
CA ILE A 17 -3.65 8.42 13.22
C ILE A 17 -2.36 8.96 12.62
N ALA A 18 -1.79 9.99 13.22
CA ALA A 18 -0.46 10.50 12.91
C ALA A 18 0.56 10.00 13.94
N VAL A 19 1.59 9.33 13.46
CA VAL A 19 2.69 8.80 14.28
C VAL A 19 3.96 9.56 13.92
N LEU A 20 4.40 10.40 14.82
CA LEU A 20 5.54 11.28 14.61
C LEU A 20 6.65 10.96 15.61
N TYR A 21 7.88 10.78 15.13
CA TYR A 21 9.08 10.58 15.93
C TYR A 21 8.93 9.52 17.04
N SER A 22 8.13 8.47 16.76
CA SER A 22 7.86 7.41 17.73
C SER A 22 8.80 6.23 17.51
N PRO A 23 9.58 5.82 18.49
CA PRO A 23 10.50 4.69 18.35
C PRO A 23 9.81 3.31 18.41
N GLU A 24 8.64 3.23 19.01
CA GLU A 24 7.87 1.99 19.14
C GLU A 24 6.36 2.27 19.23
N LEU A 25 5.57 1.63 18.39
CA LEU A 25 4.11 1.71 18.41
C LEU A 25 3.49 0.35 18.16
N VAL A 26 2.42 0.03 18.86
CA VAL A 26 1.52 -1.07 18.51
C VAL A 26 0.13 -0.50 18.23
N LEU A 27 -0.32 -0.62 16.99
CA LEU A 27 -1.65 -0.24 16.55
C LEU A 27 -2.42 -1.50 16.16
N ARG A 28 -3.52 -1.78 16.88
CA ARG A 28 -4.25 -3.04 16.73
C ARG A 28 -5.75 -2.88 16.83
N GLY A 29 -6.48 -3.55 15.92
CA GLY A 29 -7.93 -3.68 16.00
C GLY A 29 -8.68 -2.36 15.90
N SER A 30 -8.11 -1.40 15.17
CA SER A 30 -8.71 -0.09 14.96
C SER A 30 -9.33 0.02 13.57
N ALA A 31 -10.37 0.82 13.42
CA ALA A 31 -10.99 1.14 12.16
C ALA A 31 -10.82 2.63 11.86
N GLY A 32 -10.34 2.95 10.66
CA GLY A 32 -10.21 4.31 10.14
C GLY A 32 -11.02 4.47 8.85
N ALA A 33 -11.86 5.50 8.78
CA ALA A 33 -12.67 5.77 7.60
C ALA A 33 -12.82 7.26 7.34
N HIS A 34 -12.95 7.62 6.05
CA HIS A 34 -13.30 8.96 5.56
C HIS A 34 -12.23 10.06 5.79
N GLY A 35 -11.17 10.00 4.99
CA GLY A 35 -10.22 11.10 4.81
C GLY A 35 -9.99 11.34 3.31
N LEU A 36 -11.06 11.65 2.55
CA LEU A 36 -10.98 11.83 1.09
C LEU A 36 -10.53 13.25 0.68
N ASP A 37 -10.55 14.20 1.60
CA ASP A 37 -10.14 15.57 1.28
C ASP A 37 -8.61 15.69 1.21
N GLY A 38 -8.16 15.62 -0.02
CA GLY A 38 -6.94 16.27 -0.54
C GLY A 38 -5.57 15.84 -0.03
N GLY A 39 -5.43 14.88 0.90
CA GLY A 39 -4.10 14.48 1.40
C GLY A 39 -4.13 13.66 2.68
N GLY A 40 -5.30 13.31 3.18
CA GLY A 40 -5.48 12.59 4.42
C GLY A 40 -5.08 11.11 4.35
N ALA A 41 -4.47 10.62 5.41
CA ALA A 41 -4.12 9.21 5.56
C ALA A 41 -4.90 8.59 6.72
N GLY A 42 -5.32 7.32 6.55
CA GLY A 42 -5.87 6.56 7.65
C GLY A 42 -4.84 6.41 8.77
N ILE A 43 -3.61 6.05 8.39
CA ILE A 43 -2.45 5.98 9.30
C ILE A 43 -1.26 6.64 8.60
N ALA A 44 -0.66 7.65 9.22
CA ALA A 44 0.54 8.33 8.72
C ALA A 44 1.72 8.11 9.67
N PHE A 45 2.80 7.56 9.14
CA PHE A 45 4.09 7.45 9.83
C PHE A 45 5.05 8.50 9.29
N LYS A 46 5.68 9.26 10.16
CA LYS A 46 6.76 10.18 9.82
C LYS A 46 7.89 10.03 10.83
N ASP A 47 9.09 9.78 10.32
CA ASP A 47 10.30 9.63 11.14
C ASP A 47 10.10 8.67 12.33
N SER A 48 9.31 7.63 12.13
CA SER A 48 8.90 6.68 13.15
C SER A 48 9.19 5.26 12.69
N GLY A 49 9.51 4.37 13.61
CA GLY A 49 9.85 3.01 13.27
C GLY A 49 9.52 2.01 14.37
N ASN A 50 9.90 0.73 14.14
CA ASN A 50 9.58 -0.39 15.04
C ASN A 50 8.09 -0.47 15.39
N ALA A 51 7.22 -0.09 14.45
CA ALA A 51 5.80 -0.12 14.67
C ALA A 51 5.20 -1.44 14.18
N LEU A 52 4.28 -1.96 14.95
CA LEU A 52 3.42 -3.07 14.58
C LEU A 52 2.00 -2.54 14.31
N VAL A 53 1.57 -2.69 13.06
CA VAL A 53 0.22 -2.36 12.60
C VAL A 53 -0.47 -3.65 12.25
N GLU A 54 -1.43 -4.09 13.07
CA GLU A 54 -2.09 -5.37 12.82
C GLU A 54 -3.58 -5.38 13.14
N ASN A 55 -4.33 -6.16 12.37
CA ASN A 55 -5.77 -6.38 12.54
C ASN A 55 -6.56 -5.06 12.51
N ASN A 56 -6.18 -4.12 11.66
CA ASN A 56 -6.90 -2.87 11.47
C ASN A 56 -7.68 -2.91 10.16
N GLU A 57 -8.72 -2.10 10.09
CA GLU A 57 -9.50 -1.87 8.87
C GLU A 57 -9.41 -0.39 8.50
N ILE A 58 -8.89 -0.09 7.31
CA ILE A 58 -8.66 1.26 6.82
C ILE A 58 -9.40 1.44 5.49
N LEU A 59 -10.39 2.32 5.50
CA LEU A 59 -11.37 2.45 4.42
C LEU A 59 -11.51 3.91 3.98
N HIS A 60 -11.76 4.10 2.67
CA HIS A 60 -12.17 5.39 2.09
C HIS A 60 -11.22 6.56 2.43
N CYS A 61 -9.93 6.32 2.49
CA CYS A 61 -8.91 7.34 2.74
C CYS A 61 -8.20 7.74 1.43
N ALA A 62 -7.61 8.92 1.39
CA ALA A 62 -6.71 9.29 0.28
C ALA A 62 -5.48 8.36 0.26
N ALA A 63 -4.89 8.07 1.42
CA ALA A 63 -3.95 6.97 1.60
C ALA A 63 -4.37 6.12 2.80
N GLY A 64 -4.47 4.80 2.63
CA GLY A 64 -4.78 3.91 3.74
C GLY A 64 -3.67 3.96 4.80
N LEU A 65 -2.44 3.70 4.38
CA LEU A 65 -1.24 3.89 5.20
C LEU A 65 -0.23 4.70 4.40
N SER A 66 0.32 5.73 5.02
CA SER A 66 1.41 6.53 4.47
C SER A 66 2.64 6.36 5.35
N ALA A 67 3.75 5.91 4.77
CA ALA A 67 5.02 5.73 5.46
C ALA A 67 6.08 6.64 4.86
N ASN A 68 6.69 7.45 5.71
CA ASN A 68 7.89 8.23 5.42
C ASN A 68 9.08 7.57 6.09
N ALA A 69 10.26 7.74 5.50
CA ALA A 69 11.50 7.14 5.96
C ALA A 69 11.68 7.22 7.47
N PRO A 70 11.93 6.10 8.14
CA PRO A 70 12.39 6.15 9.50
C PRO A 70 13.78 6.78 9.54
N LEU A 71 14.05 7.59 10.55
CA LEU A 71 15.37 8.19 10.77
C LEU A 71 16.46 7.12 10.93
N ASN A 72 16.08 5.92 11.33
CA ASN A 72 16.96 4.80 11.55
C ASN A 72 16.60 3.63 10.63
N ALA A 73 17.55 3.13 9.84
CA ALA A 73 17.36 2.01 8.91
C ALA A 73 16.91 0.69 9.59
N GLU A 74 17.16 0.54 10.89
CA GLU A 74 16.73 -0.63 11.66
C GLU A 74 15.27 -0.53 12.14
N ALA A 75 14.64 0.62 11.96
CA ALA A 75 13.31 0.90 12.46
C ALA A 75 12.21 0.50 11.46
N ALA A 76 12.20 -0.76 11.05
CA ALA A 76 11.24 -1.28 10.09
C ALA A 76 9.81 -1.35 10.65
N LEU A 77 8.83 -1.08 9.81
CA LEU A 77 7.41 -1.31 10.11
C LEU A 77 7.07 -2.78 9.87
N THR A 78 6.24 -3.35 10.73
CA THR A 78 5.56 -4.62 10.48
C THR A 78 4.07 -4.34 10.33
N VAL A 79 3.56 -4.58 9.13
CA VAL A 79 2.14 -4.35 8.77
C VAL A 79 1.54 -5.69 8.39
N ARG A 80 0.62 -6.20 9.22
CA ARG A 80 0.06 -7.54 8.98
C ARG A 80 -1.40 -7.68 9.34
N ASN A 81 -2.09 -8.56 8.62
CA ASN A 81 -3.50 -8.88 8.86
C ASN A 81 -4.42 -7.65 8.86
N ASN A 82 -4.08 -6.60 8.12
CA ASN A 82 -4.93 -5.43 7.97
C ASN A 82 -5.75 -5.55 6.68
N ARG A 83 -6.84 -4.80 6.64
CA ARG A 83 -7.64 -4.58 5.44
C ARG A 83 -7.52 -3.13 5.00
N PHE A 84 -7.02 -2.92 3.80
CA PHE A 84 -6.97 -1.64 3.11
C PHE A 84 -7.97 -1.70 1.98
N ALA A 85 -9.10 -0.98 2.10
CA ALA A 85 -10.15 -1.09 1.08
C ALA A 85 -10.73 0.27 0.67
N HIS A 86 -11.04 0.38 -0.62
CA HIS A 86 -11.68 1.55 -1.21
C HIS A 86 -10.93 2.87 -0.95
N ASN A 87 -9.62 2.80 -0.78
CA ASN A 87 -8.76 3.98 -0.65
C ASN A 87 -8.33 4.46 -2.04
N VAL A 88 -7.94 5.72 -2.18
CA VAL A 88 -7.27 6.18 -3.41
C VAL A 88 -5.94 5.45 -3.55
N VAL A 89 -5.14 5.38 -2.48
CA VAL A 89 -3.93 4.57 -2.40
C VAL A 89 -4.02 3.68 -1.17
N GLY A 90 -3.87 2.35 -1.34
CA GLY A 90 -3.86 1.42 -0.21
C GLY A 90 -2.69 1.69 0.73
N MET A 91 -1.45 1.66 0.21
CA MET A 91 -0.24 2.02 0.94
C MET A 91 0.65 2.95 0.10
N TYR A 92 1.18 4.00 0.73
CA TYR A 92 2.07 4.95 0.09
C TYR A 92 3.40 5.06 0.83
N PHE A 93 4.50 4.78 0.14
CA PHE A 93 5.86 4.87 0.65
C PHE A 93 6.58 6.04 0.01
N TYR A 94 7.10 6.98 0.81
CA TYR A 94 7.80 8.14 0.30
C TYR A 94 9.04 8.48 1.13
N GLY A 95 10.12 8.86 0.43
CA GLY A 95 11.38 9.29 1.04
C GLY A 95 12.09 8.21 1.88
N GLU A 96 11.82 6.91 1.66
CA GLU A 96 12.35 5.84 2.48
C GLU A 96 13.24 4.85 1.71
N LYS A 97 13.96 4.00 2.45
CA LYS A 97 14.87 3.00 1.90
C LYS A 97 14.28 1.58 1.86
N GLY A 98 13.08 1.39 2.38
CA GLY A 98 12.45 0.10 2.51
C GLY A 98 12.87 -0.69 3.75
N GLY A 99 12.74 -2.01 3.69
CA GLY A 99 13.04 -2.93 4.80
C GLY A 99 11.82 -3.28 5.66
N HIS A 100 10.63 -2.80 5.29
CA HIS A 100 9.39 -3.11 5.97
C HIS A 100 8.90 -4.52 5.67
N ARG A 101 8.07 -5.07 6.57
CA ARG A 101 7.42 -6.36 6.43
C ARG A 101 5.92 -6.15 6.26
N ILE A 102 5.41 -6.51 5.09
CA ILE A 102 4.00 -6.35 4.73
C ILE A 102 3.44 -7.75 4.44
N GLU A 103 2.79 -8.33 5.43
CA GLU A 103 2.42 -9.74 5.42
C GLU A 103 0.94 -9.96 5.70
N ALA A 104 0.32 -10.86 4.96
CA ALA A 104 -1.04 -11.32 5.22
C ALA A 104 -2.11 -10.20 5.27
N ASN A 105 -1.88 -9.07 4.61
CA ASN A 105 -2.88 -8.01 4.50
C ASN A 105 -3.86 -8.31 3.34
N ARG A 106 -4.96 -7.60 3.34
CA ARG A 106 -5.93 -7.60 2.25
C ARG A 106 -5.99 -6.21 1.63
N PHE A 107 -5.68 -6.12 0.35
CA PHE A 107 -5.81 -4.92 -0.48
C PHE A 107 -7.04 -5.10 -1.38
N ASP A 108 -8.09 -4.31 -1.13
CA ASP A 108 -9.42 -4.59 -1.64
C ASP A 108 -9.97 -3.35 -2.34
N ASN A 109 -10.03 -3.37 -3.67
CA ASN A 109 -10.60 -2.31 -4.48
C ASN A 109 -10.06 -0.89 -4.17
N ASN A 110 -8.77 -0.77 -3.89
CA ASN A 110 -8.14 0.54 -3.86
C ASN A 110 -7.87 1.00 -5.32
N LEU A 111 -7.91 2.28 -5.58
CA LEU A 111 -7.61 2.79 -6.93
C LEU A 111 -6.15 2.52 -7.33
N THR A 112 -5.24 2.56 -6.36
CA THR A 112 -3.87 2.06 -6.47
C THR A 112 -3.58 1.23 -5.22
N GLN A 113 -3.14 -0.02 -5.37
CA GLN A 113 -2.88 -0.87 -4.21
C GLN A 113 -1.66 -0.35 -3.42
N VAL A 114 -0.57 -0.09 -4.12
CA VAL A 114 0.66 0.45 -3.52
C VAL A 114 1.28 1.50 -4.43
N ALA A 115 1.69 2.61 -3.85
CA ALA A 115 2.44 3.66 -4.54
C ALA A 115 3.76 3.95 -3.82
N VAL A 116 4.75 4.40 -4.59
CA VAL A 116 6.08 4.78 -4.10
C VAL A 116 6.50 6.11 -4.71
N SER A 117 7.20 6.96 -3.96
CA SER A 117 7.67 8.26 -4.48
C SER A 117 8.92 8.15 -5.36
N ALA A 118 9.62 7.03 -5.29
CA ALA A 118 10.82 6.78 -6.09
C ALA A 118 10.92 5.30 -6.47
N ALA A 119 11.43 5.04 -7.67
CA ALA A 119 11.70 3.68 -8.12
C ALA A 119 12.70 2.99 -7.17
N GLY A 120 12.47 1.72 -6.89
CA GLY A 120 13.36 0.93 -6.05
C GLY A 120 13.02 0.88 -4.57
N VAL A 121 12.16 1.75 -4.08
CA VAL A 121 11.78 1.78 -2.66
C VAL A 121 10.87 0.61 -2.30
N GLY A 122 9.87 0.34 -3.12
CA GLY A 122 8.85 -0.68 -2.80
C GLY A 122 9.37 -2.11 -2.78
N HIS A 123 10.30 -2.48 -3.68
CA HIS A 123 10.82 -3.84 -3.76
C HIS A 123 11.82 -4.18 -2.64
N ALA A 124 12.37 -3.17 -1.95
CA ALA A 124 13.18 -3.39 -0.77
C ALA A 124 12.37 -3.83 0.46
N ASN A 125 11.04 -3.83 0.36
CA ASN A 125 10.14 -4.34 1.40
C ASN A 125 9.89 -5.84 1.20
N LEU A 126 9.66 -6.54 2.30
CA LEU A 126 9.23 -7.93 2.27
C LEU A 126 7.71 -7.99 2.13
N TRP A 127 7.24 -8.48 1.01
CA TRP A 127 5.83 -8.74 0.72
C TRP A 127 5.57 -10.23 0.75
N ARG A 128 4.58 -10.69 1.50
CA ARG A 128 4.25 -12.11 1.54
C ARG A 128 2.83 -12.40 2.00
N GLY A 129 2.15 -13.21 1.25
CA GLY A 129 0.85 -13.75 1.65
C GLY A 129 -0.24 -12.70 1.73
N ASN A 130 -0.12 -11.59 1.01
CA ASN A 130 -1.19 -10.61 0.93
C ASN A 130 -2.26 -11.06 -0.08
N ALA A 131 -3.48 -10.68 0.15
CA ALA A 131 -4.58 -10.85 -0.79
C ALA A 131 -4.80 -9.55 -1.56
N TRP A 132 -4.88 -9.64 -2.88
CA TRP A 132 -4.96 -8.51 -3.79
C TRP A 132 -6.20 -8.64 -4.66
N SER A 133 -7.07 -7.64 -4.68
CA SER A 133 -8.29 -7.67 -5.50
C SER A 133 -8.03 -7.64 -7.01
N ASP A 134 -6.86 -7.21 -7.41
CA ASP A 134 -6.38 -7.16 -8.81
C ASP A 134 -5.46 -8.33 -9.17
N TYR A 135 -5.27 -9.31 -8.30
CA TYR A 135 -4.50 -10.52 -8.60
C TYR A 135 -5.22 -11.37 -9.65
N GLN A 136 -4.51 -11.69 -10.73
CA GLN A 136 -5.02 -12.45 -11.88
C GLN A 136 -4.37 -13.83 -12.02
N GLY A 137 -3.67 -14.30 -11.01
CA GLY A 137 -3.04 -15.62 -11.02
C GLY A 137 -4.00 -16.76 -10.69
N PHE A 138 -3.47 -17.96 -10.66
CA PHE A 138 -4.20 -19.22 -10.44
C PHE A 138 -3.77 -19.85 -9.12
N ASP A 139 -4.60 -20.73 -8.62
CA ASP A 139 -4.36 -21.62 -7.51
C ASP A 139 -4.76 -23.02 -8.00
N ARG A 140 -3.82 -23.81 -8.52
CA ARG A 140 -4.07 -25.09 -9.18
C ARG A 140 -4.21 -26.22 -8.19
N ASP A 141 -3.47 -26.15 -7.10
CA ASP A 141 -3.49 -27.19 -6.06
C ASP A 141 -4.51 -26.90 -4.95
N HIS A 142 -5.22 -25.75 -5.05
CA HIS A 142 -6.30 -25.34 -4.14
C HIS A 142 -5.85 -25.17 -2.68
N ASP A 143 -4.60 -24.77 -2.46
CA ASP A 143 -4.07 -24.49 -1.13
C ASP A 143 -4.43 -23.08 -0.63
N GLY A 144 -5.04 -22.24 -1.48
CA GLY A 144 -5.41 -20.86 -1.19
C GLY A 144 -4.30 -19.85 -1.44
N ILE A 145 -3.17 -20.30 -2.01
CA ILE A 145 -2.03 -19.46 -2.40
C ILE A 145 -1.94 -19.46 -3.93
N GLY A 146 -1.68 -18.33 -4.51
CA GLY A 146 -1.50 -18.25 -5.96
C GLY A 146 -0.16 -18.82 -6.40
N ASP A 147 -0.18 -19.65 -7.45
CA ASP A 147 1.01 -20.28 -8.05
C ASP A 147 1.96 -19.32 -8.74
N THR A 148 1.50 -18.11 -9.00
CA THR A 148 2.31 -17.06 -9.63
C THR A 148 2.42 -15.85 -8.70
N PRO A 149 3.60 -15.19 -8.66
CA PRO A 149 3.75 -13.98 -7.86
C PRO A 149 2.78 -12.89 -8.30
N HIS A 150 2.33 -12.06 -7.35
CA HIS A 150 1.72 -10.79 -7.66
C HIS A 150 2.82 -9.73 -7.77
N GLU A 151 2.86 -9.03 -8.90
CA GLU A 151 3.86 -8.00 -9.18
C GLU A 151 3.19 -6.69 -9.57
N ILE A 152 3.65 -5.59 -9.00
CA ILE A 152 3.24 -4.24 -9.40
C ILE A 152 4.44 -3.57 -10.02
N TRP A 153 4.26 -3.10 -11.25
CA TRP A 153 5.27 -2.45 -12.05
C TRP A 153 4.93 -0.98 -12.24
N LEU A 154 5.94 -0.13 -12.18
CA LEU A 154 5.81 1.29 -12.47
C LEU A 154 5.92 1.49 -13.99
N TYR A 155 4.78 1.48 -14.68
CA TYR A 155 4.67 1.84 -16.09
C TYR A 155 4.33 3.34 -16.23
N THR A 156 3.08 3.61 -16.53
CA THR A 156 2.49 4.95 -16.60
C THR A 156 2.16 5.54 -15.23
N ASP A 157 2.25 4.78 -14.17
CA ASP A 157 1.94 5.22 -12.80
C ASP A 157 2.73 6.45 -12.36
N ARG A 158 3.85 6.74 -13.02
CA ARG A 158 4.58 7.98 -12.81
C ARG A 158 3.71 9.22 -13.11
N ILE A 159 2.88 9.16 -14.14
CA ILE A 159 1.92 10.23 -14.48
C ILE A 159 0.89 10.39 -13.37
N TRP A 160 0.43 9.27 -12.79
CA TRP A 160 -0.57 9.25 -11.73
C TRP A 160 -0.02 9.75 -10.38
N MET A 161 1.25 9.51 -10.12
CA MET A 161 1.92 9.98 -8.91
C MET A 161 2.21 11.47 -8.95
N GLU A 162 2.58 11.99 -10.13
CA GLU A 162 2.84 13.41 -10.34
C GLU A 162 1.54 14.23 -10.48
N THR A 163 0.45 13.60 -10.94
CA THR A 163 -0.83 14.29 -11.14
C THR A 163 -2.01 13.42 -10.68
N PRO A 164 -2.29 13.37 -9.36
CA PRO A 164 -3.35 12.52 -8.81
C PRO A 164 -4.74 12.73 -9.43
N ARG A 165 -5.03 13.96 -9.87
CA ARG A 165 -6.29 14.30 -10.57
C ARG A 165 -6.43 13.62 -11.93
N ALA A 166 -5.33 13.24 -12.57
CA ALA A 166 -5.36 12.53 -13.85
C ALA A 166 -5.87 11.09 -13.68
N LYS A 167 -5.83 10.51 -12.48
CA LYS A 167 -6.41 9.20 -12.17
C LYS A 167 -7.93 9.11 -12.44
N PHE A 168 -8.62 10.23 -12.43
CA PHE A 168 -10.03 10.26 -12.83
C PHE A 168 -10.25 9.72 -14.25
N PHE A 169 -9.23 9.79 -15.09
CA PHE A 169 -9.24 9.29 -16.46
C PHE A 169 -8.59 7.90 -16.62
N ALA A 170 -8.19 7.25 -15.52
CA ALA A 170 -7.47 5.95 -15.54
C ALA A 170 -8.21 4.86 -16.35
N ASN A 171 -9.53 4.88 -16.32
CA ASN A 171 -10.37 3.93 -17.07
C ASN A 171 -10.82 4.49 -18.44
N SER A 172 -10.18 5.53 -18.96
CA SER A 172 -10.51 6.01 -20.31
C SER A 172 -9.90 5.08 -21.36
N PRO A 173 -10.60 4.81 -22.48
CA PRO A 173 -10.09 3.94 -23.54
C PRO A 173 -8.73 4.37 -24.10
N ALA A 174 -8.43 5.67 -24.08
CA ALA A 174 -7.15 6.20 -24.52
C ALA A 174 -5.99 5.81 -23.59
N LEU A 175 -6.23 5.79 -22.29
CA LEU A 175 -5.22 5.42 -21.32
C LEU A 175 -5.04 3.92 -21.20
N GLU A 176 -6.12 3.14 -21.34
CA GLU A 176 -6.03 1.69 -21.48
C GLU A 176 -5.24 1.27 -22.73
N LEU A 177 -5.45 1.99 -23.84
CA LEU A 177 -4.66 1.76 -25.05
C LEU A 177 -3.18 2.14 -24.84
N LEU A 178 -2.91 3.23 -24.14
CA LEU A 178 -1.54 3.65 -23.83
C LEU A 178 -0.84 2.63 -22.93
N ASP A 179 -1.51 2.13 -21.89
CA ASP A 179 -1.01 1.07 -21.03
C ASP A 179 -0.75 -0.24 -21.80
N LEU A 180 -1.67 -0.59 -22.70
CA LEU A 180 -1.48 -1.74 -23.58
C LEU A 180 -0.27 -1.56 -24.50
N LEU A 181 -0.12 -0.39 -25.13
CA LEU A 181 1.01 -0.09 -26.00
C LEU A 181 2.34 -0.10 -25.23
N GLU A 182 2.35 0.41 -24.00
CA GLU A 182 3.54 0.42 -23.16
C GLU A 182 3.92 -0.99 -22.71
N ARG A 183 2.96 -1.88 -22.47
CA ARG A 183 3.20 -3.31 -22.23
C ARG A 183 3.73 -4.06 -23.44
N LEU A 184 3.28 -3.70 -24.63
CA LEU A 184 3.70 -4.34 -25.89
C LEU A 184 5.05 -3.82 -26.41
N ALA A 185 5.36 -2.57 -26.19
CA ALA A 185 6.60 -1.92 -26.60
C ALA A 185 7.01 -0.86 -25.57
N PRO A 186 7.59 -1.27 -24.44
CA PRO A 186 7.94 -0.35 -23.37
C PRO A 186 8.97 0.67 -23.86
N PHE A 187 8.61 1.95 -23.85
CA PHE A 187 9.50 3.06 -24.18
C PHE A 187 10.54 3.32 -23.09
N ALA A 188 10.31 2.77 -21.88
CA ALA A 188 11.23 2.74 -20.78
C ALA A 188 11.17 1.36 -20.10
N SER A 189 12.25 0.91 -19.50
CA SER A 189 12.22 -0.31 -18.68
C SER A 189 11.36 -0.04 -17.45
N PRO A 190 10.23 -0.72 -17.27
CA PRO A 190 9.39 -0.52 -16.10
C PRO A 190 10.18 -0.88 -14.84
N ALA A 191 9.98 -0.14 -13.78
CA ALA A 191 10.58 -0.44 -12.50
C ALA A 191 9.63 -1.31 -11.66
N LEU A 192 10.12 -2.42 -11.14
CA LEU A 192 9.35 -3.25 -10.22
C LEU A 192 9.14 -2.49 -8.90
N ILE A 193 7.88 -2.25 -8.53
CA ILE A 193 7.51 -1.65 -7.25
C ILE A 193 7.54 -2.70 -6.15
N LEU A 194 6.85 -3.80 -6.35
CA LEU A 194 6.78 -4.90 -5.39
C LEU A 194 6.61 -6.25 -6.06
N ARG A 195 6.99 -7.28 -5.32
CA ARG A 195 6.71 -8.67 -5.64
C ARG A 195 6.26 -9.39 -4.38
N ASP A 196 5.03 -9.90 -4.39
CA ASP A 196 4.52 -10.85 -3.40
C ASP A 196 4.65 -12.26 -4.00
N PRO A 197 5.58 -13.08 -3.53
CA PRO A 197 5.85 -14.40 -4.14
C PRO A 197 4.78 -15.44 -3.81
N ALA A 198 3.92 -15.19 -2.84
CA ALA A 198 2.92 -16.13 -2.37
C ALA A 198 1.59 -15.40 -2.06
N PRO A 199 0.98 -14.75 -3.06
CA PRO A 199 -0.27 -14.02 -2.84
C PRO A 199 -1.39 -14.98 -2.45
N ARG A 200 -2.25 -14.57 -1.53
CA ARG A 200 -3.41 -15.36 -1.17
C ARG A 200 -4.55 -15.08 -2.13
N MET A 201 -5.28 -16.14 -2.48
CA MET A 201 -6.51 -16.02 -3.25
C MET A 201 -7.55 -15.22 -2.45
N ALA A 202 -8.14 -14.22 -3.09
CA ALA A 202 -9.28 -13.50 -2.51
C ALA A 202 -10.49 -14.43 -2.50
N LYS A 203 -11.01 -14.68 -1.31
CA LYS A 203 -12.28 -15.38 -1.14
C LYS A 203 -13.42 -14.37 -1.18
#